data_bca49b6c193d10da551fc3e8a673ccba
#
_entry.id   bca49b6c193d10da551fc3e8a673ccba
#
_cell.length_a   1.000
_cell.length_b   1.000
_cell.length_c   1.000
_cell.angle_alpha   90.00
_cell.angle_beta   90.00
_cell.angle_gamma   90.00
#
_symmetry.space_group_name_H-M   'P 1'
#
loop_
_entity.id
_entity.type
_entity.pdbx_description
1 polymer ?
#
loop_
_entity_poly.entity_id
_entity_poly.type
_entity_poly.pdbx_seq_one_letter_code
_entity_poly.pdbx_strand_id
1 'polypeptide(L)'
;MTAGLRRGSRLTMAGWVTTLGLSAALPAAAETGPRNSIAQVDAALPAESGFSMDMRLGDVIEHPDFQGFGEHLLPRPNRLSDAEVSLDRIGELLPYHSNLRPEELVHALDRLAGDLRAGEQVFYSIYTPDEIAADPAKAATGIFLLRGEPGASFAITAPGGGFSYVGTVHEGLPYATAISAAGLNAFVVRYRVGLGQQAATEDMARAISFIFEHADELGVSPSNYSVWGSSAGARMAALIGTHGPLAFGGDDLPKPSAVIMAYTSHADIGQSEPPTFVIVGERDGIAPPSNMERRVALLRGMDTPVEFRIVPGVGHGFGTGLGTAAEGWINDAVTFWQAHASQAQTEN
;
A
#
# COMPACT_ATOMS: atom_id res chain seq x y z
N MET A 1 42.39 -44.91 -44.44
CA MET A 1 43.15 -46.00 -43.80
C MET A 1 42.47 -46.27 -42.48
N THR A 2 41.65 -47.27 -42.52
CA THR A 2 41.63 -48.51 -41.69
C THR A 2 41.36 -48.27 -40.22
N ALA A 3 40.14 -48.51 -39.73
CA ALA A 3 39.48 -49.79 -39.45
C ALA A 3 39.91 -50.38 -38.10
N GLY A 4 38.93 -50.73 -37.26
CA GLY A 4 39.14 -51.56 -36.08
C GLY A 4 37.90 -51.72 -35.21
N LEU A 5 36.92 -52.52 -35.67
CA LEU A 5 35.86 -53.15 -34.88
C LEU A 5 36.43 -54.21 -33.91
N ARG A 6 35.72 -54.46 -32.77
CA ARG A 6 35.29 -55.81 -32.25
C ARG A 6 34.57 -55.55 -30.88
N ARG A 7 33.26 -55.88 -30.75
CA ARG A 7 32.47 -57.12 -30.64
C ARG A 7 32.89 -58.05 -29.46
N GLY A 8 31.85 -58.37 -28.70
CA GLY A 8 31.68 -59.60 -27.92
C GLY A 8 31.08 -59.35 -26.53
N SER A 9 30.06 -59.82 -26.11
CA SER A 9 29.04 -60.88 -26.23
C SER A 9 28.54 -61.19 -24.83
N ARG A 10 27.23 -61.14 -24.68
CA ARG A 10 26.27 -61.97 -23.92
C ARG A 10 26.80 -62.83 -22.75
N LEU A 11 26.06 -62.79 -21.61
CA LEU A 11 25.22 -63.95 -21.23
C LEU A 11 24.25 -63.60 -20.08
N THR A 12 23.08 -64.13 -20.20
CA THR A 12 21.88 -64.22 -19.40
C THR A 12 22.11 -65.01 -18.09
N MET A 13 21.39 -64.67 -16.99
CA MET A 13 20.54 -65.66 -16.31
C MET A 13 19.53 -65.02 -15.36
N ALA A 14 18.36 -65.59 -15.37
CA ALA A 14 17.17 -65.26 -14.63
C ALA A 14 17.25 -65.75 -13.18
N GLY A 15 16.63 -65.01 -12.27
CA GLY A 15 16.35 -65.49 -10.92
C GLY A 15 15.07 -64.78 -10.43
N TRP A 16 13.99 -65.50 -10.39
CA TRP A 16 12.72 -65.11 -9.79
C TRP A 16 12.82 -65.27 -8.29
N VAL A 17 12.55 -64.16 -7.51
CA VAL A 17 12.17 -64.27 -6.11
C VAL A 17 10.97 -63.34 -5.93
N THR A 18 9.82 -63.97 -5.72
CA THR A 18 8.60 -63.37 -5.22
C THR A 18 8.73 -63.11 -3.75
N THR A 19 8.58 -61.83 -3.32
CA THR A 19 8.29 -61.50 -1.93
C THR A 19 7.13 -60.51 -1.88
N LEU A 20 6.12 -60.93 -1.14
CA LEU A 20 4.91 -60.15 -0.87
C LEU A 20 5.26 -58.82 -0.18
N GLY A 21 4.83 -57.73 -0.80
CA GLY A 21 4.91 -56.39 -0.22
C GLY A 21 3.69 -56.14 0.66
N LEU A 22 3.88 -55.90 1.92
CA LEU A 22 2.90 -55.26 2.76
C LEU A 22 2.91 -53.77 2.46
N SER A 23 1.80 -53.28 1.89
CA SER A 23 1.56 -51.85 1.68
C SER A 23 1.13 -51.26 3.03
N ALA A 24 2.04 -50.55 3.70
CA ALA A 24 1.68 -49.69 4.81
C ALA A 24 1.36 -48.31 4.27
N ALA A 25 0.09 -48.01 4.19
CA ALA A 25 -0.40 -46.64 3.97
C ALA A 25 -0.09 -45.80 5.20
N LEU A 26 0.78 -44.81 5.04
CA LEU A 26 0.96 -43.75 6.02
C LEU A 26 -0.25 -42.80 5.97
N PRO A 27 -0.87 -42.45 7.09
CA PRO A 27 -1.89 -41.44 7.11
C PRO A 27 -1.24 -40.06 6.87
N ALA A 28 -1.77 -39.29 5.95
CA ALA A 28 -1.48 -37.88 5.81
C ALA A 28 -1.97 -37.16 7.08
N ALA A 29 -1.06 -36.79 7.94
CA ALA A 29 -1.36 -35.88 9.04
C ALA A 29 -1.54 -34.49 8.45
N ALA A 30 -2.78 -34.08 8.28
CA ALA A 30 -3.12 -32.68 8.13
C ALA A 30 -2.97 -32.03 9.51
N GLU A 31 -1.82 -31.43 9.77
CA GLU A 31 -1.68 -30.51 10.89
C GLU A 31 -2.42 -29.22 10.55
N THR A 32 -3.69 -29.19 10.95
CA THR A 32 -4.41 -27.93 11.13
C THR A 32 -3.95 -27.32 12.44
N GLY A 33 -2.81 -26.57 12.38
CA GLY A 33 -2.48 -25.63 13.44
C GLY A 33 -3.62 -24.61 13.59
N PRO A 34 -3.90 -24.11 14.79
CA PRO A 34 -4.93 -23.11 14.98
C PRO A 34 -4.56 -21.89 14.14
N ARG A 35 -5.36 -21.59 13.12
CA ARG A 35 -5.38 -20.26 12.51
C ARG A 35 -5.78 -19.32 13.64
N ASN A 36 -4.85 -18.55 14.16
CA ASN A 36 -5.17 -17.37 14.93
C ASN A 36 -5.99 -16.48 13.97
N SER A 37 -7.31 -16.60 14.06
CA SER A 37 -8.23 -15.60 13.57
C SER A 37 -7.91 -14.37 14.41
N ILE A 38 -7.17 -13.42 13.83
CA ILE A 38 -7.19 -12.04 14.31
C ILE A 38 -8.67 -11.70 14.30
N ALA A 39 -9.25 -11.52 15.49
CA ALA A 39 -10.64 -11.21 15.65
C ALA A 39 -10.96 -10.09 14.66
N GLN A 40 -11.95 -10.31 13.80
CA GLN A 40 -12.64 -9.20 13.15
C GLN A 40 -13.04 -8.28 14.31
N VAL A 41 -12.31 -7.17 14.44
CA VAL A 41 -12.75 -6.09 15.30
C VAL A 41 -13.95 -5.53 14.57
N ASP A 42 -15.14 -6.07 14.89
CA ASP A 42 -16.38 -5.31 14.77
C ASP A 42 -16.18 -4.09 15.69
N ALA A 43 -15.46 -3.10 15.19
CA ALA A 43 -15.45 -1.79 15.76
C ALA A 43 -16.90 -1.32 15.64
N ALA A 44 -17.66 -1.47 16.72
CA ALA A 44 -18.97 -0.89 16.83
C ALA A 44 -18.82 0.57 16.41
N LEU A 45 -19.50 0.95 15.34
CA LEU A 45 -19.55 2.34 14.88
C LEU A 45 -19.85 3.20 16.11
N PRO A 46 -19.11 4.29 16.36
CA PRO A 46 -19.43 5.18 17.47
C PRO A 46 -20.88 5.62 17.32
N ALA A 47 -21.59 5.69 18.45
CA ALA A 47 -23.06 5.81 18.51
C ALA A 47 -23.64 7.10 17.92
N GLU A 48 -22.82 8.03 17.44
CA GLU A 48 -23.18 9.20 16.62
C GLU A 48 -22.04 9.47 15.63
N SER A 49 -22.16 8.91 14.42
CA SER A 49 -21.26 9.33 13.34
C SER A 49 -21.60 10.78 13.00
N GLY A 50 -20.59 11.65 12.97
CA GLY A 50 -20.75 13.05 12.56
C GLY A 50 -21.00 13.18 11.07
N PHE A 51 -20.65 12.12 10.29
CA PHE A 51 -20.73 12.10 8.85
C PHE A 51 -21.69 11.02 8.36
N SER A 52 -22.36 11.27 7.23
CA SER A 52 -23.26 10.33 6.58
C SER A 52 -23.02 10.32 5.07
N MET A 53 -23.38 9.23 4.42
CA MET A 53 -23.11 9.03 2.99
C MET A 53 -23.85 10.04 2.08
N ASP A 54 -24.95 10.61 2.53
CA ASP A 54 -25.73 11.62 1.81
C ASP A 54 -25.18 13.05 1.96
N MET A 55 -24.21 13.28 2.87
CA MET A 55 -23.55 14.58 2.99
C MET A 55 -22.75 14.91 1.74
N ARG A 56 -22.76 16.18 1.34
CA ARG A 56 -21.91 16.66 0.26
C ARG A 56 -20.45 16.75 0.74
N LEU A 57 -19.53 16.52 -0.16
CA LEU A 57 -18.10 16.66 0.14
C LEU A 57 -17.78 18.09 0.63
N GLY A 58 -18.50 19.12 0.13
CA GLY A 58 -18.38 20.50 0.61
C GLY A 58 -18.74 20.66 2.08
N ASP A 59 -19.83 20.02 2.52
CA ASP A 59 -20.24 20.06 3.94
C ASP A 59 -19.21 19.39 4.84
N VAL A 60 -18.52 18.32 4.34
CA VAL A 60 -17.41 17.68 5.04
C VAL A 60 -16.19 18.60 5.10
N ILE A 61 -15.83 19.26 4.01
CA ILE A 61 -14.68 20.17 3.94
C ILE A 61 -14.85 21.37 4.88
N GLU A 62 -16.06 21.88 4.96
CA GLU A 62 -16.43 23.03 5.79
C GLU A 62 -16.74 22.64 7.25
N HIS A 63 -16.68 21.34 7.57
CA HIS A 63 -16.95 20.87 8.93
C HIS A 63 -16.01 21.53 9.92
N PRO A 64 -16.51 22.01 11.10
CA PRO A 64 -15.69 22.70 12.08
C PRO A 64 -14.43 21.94 12.52
N ASP A 65 -14.50 20.61 12.63
CA ASP A 65 -13.35 19.77 13.00
C ASP A 65 -12.25 19.81 11.92
N PHE A 66 -12.60 20.06 10.65
CA PHE A 66 -11.65 20.04 9.52
C PHE A 66 -11.19 21.43 9.08
N GLN A 67 -11.46 22.45 9.91
CA GLN A 67 -11.05 23.80 9.62
C GLN A 67 -9.54 23.91 9.39
N GLY A 68 -9.15 24.53 8.27
CA GLY A 68 -7.74 24.77 7.89
C GLY A 68 -7.12 23.68 7.02
N PHE A 69 -7.75 22.49 6.88
CA PHE A 69 -7.22 21.46 5.99
C PHE A 69 -8.29 20.67 5.21
N GLY A 70 -9.57 20.90 5.43
CA GLY A 70 -10.66 20.15 4.78
C GLY A 70 -10.54 20.12 3.25
N GLU A 71 -10.06 21.19 2.62
CA GLU A 71 -9.83 21.23 1.17
C GLU A 71 -8.87 20.14 0.65
N HIS A 72 -7.98 19.62 1.51
CA HIS A 72 -7.08 18.51 1.15
C HIS A 72 -7.81 17.16 0.98
N LEU A 73 -9.09 17.08 1.35
CA LEU A 73 -9.95 15.94 1.03
C LEU A 73 -10.43 15.94 -0.42
N LEU A 74 -10.42 17.10 -1.11
CA LEU A 74 -10.77 17.18 -2.53
C LEU A 74 -9.79 16.35 -3.38
N PRO A 75 -10.27 15.49 -4.29
CA PRO A 75 -9.39 14.78 -5.21
C PRO A 75 -8.52 15.74 -6.05
N ARG A 76 -9.08 16.86 -6.46
CA ARG A 76 -8.39 17.92 -7.22
C ARG A 76 -8.36 19.21 -6.42
N PRO A 77 -7.18 19.78 -6.17
CA PRO A 77 -7.09 21.07 -5.50
C PRO A 77 -7.83 22.16 -6.32
N ASN A 78 -8.49 23.07 -5.63
CA ASN A 78 -9.19 24.23 -6.20
C ASN A 78 -10.36 23.89 -7.16
N ARG A 79 -10.83 22.64 -7.21
CA ARG A 79 -11.98 22.28 -8.02
C ARG A 79 -13.27 22.25 -7.18
N LEU A 80 -13.78 23.44 -6.87
CA LEU A 80 -14.96 23.61 -6.00
C LEU A 80 -16.22 22.90 -6.52
N SER A 81 -16.34 22.63 -7.82
CA SER A 81 -17.44 21.84 -8.37
C SER A 81 -17.49 20.40 -7.81
N ASP A 82 -16.34 19.87 -7.35
CA ASP A 82 -16.26 18.54 -6.76
C ASP A 82 -16.93 18.52 -5.38
N ALA A 83 -17.05 19.67 -4.71
CA ALA A 83 -17.69 19.83 -3.40
C ALA A 83 -19.20 19.54 -3.39
N GLU A 84 -19.86 19.63 -4.55
CA GLU A 84 -21.32 19.40 -4.67
C GLU A 84 -21.69 17.90 -4.71
N VAL A 85 -20.71 17.01 -4.85
CA VAL A 85 -20.93 15.56 -4.91
C VAL A 85 -21.12 15.01 -3.50
N SER A 86 -22.16 14.21 -3.30
CA SER A 86 -22.38 13.48 -2.04
C SER A 86 -21.39 12.33 -1.88
N LEU A 87 -21.12 11.92 -0.63
CA LEU A 87 -20.14 10.87 -0.34
C LEU A 87 -20.52 9.53 -0.96
N ASP A 88 -21.81 9.19 -1.07
CA ASP A 88 -22.30 7.99 -1.76
C ASP A 88 -22.01 7.99 -3.27
N ARG A 89 -21.77 9.18 -3.85
CA ARG A 89 -21.46 9.39 -5.27
C ARG A 89 -19.99 9.79 -5.50
N ILE A 90 -19.15 9.71 -4.50
CA ILE A 90 -17.74 10.15 -4.57
C ILE A 90 -16.97 9.50 -5.74
N GLY A 91 -17.40 8.35 -6.21
CA GLY A 91 -16.86 7.66 -7.38
C GLY A 91 -16.91 8.47 -8.68
N GLU A 92 -17.83 9.42 -8.79
CA GLU A 92 -17.91 10.30 -9.98
C GLU A 92 -16.67 11.21 -10.11
N LEU A 93 -15.98 11.44 -9.01
CA LEU A 93 -14.75 12.23 -8.96
C LEU A 93 -13.49 11.40 -9.24
N LEU A 94 -13.61 10.06 -9.22
CA LEU A 94 -12.50 9.11 -9.21
C LEU A 94 -12.56 8.15 -10.42
N PRO A 95 -12.41 8.62 -11.67
CA PRO A 95 -12.72 7.85 -12.89
C PRO A 95 -11.83 6.63 -13.12
N TYR A 96 -10.69 6.51 -12.43
CA TYR A 96 -9.79 5.36 -12.53
C TYR A 96 -10.02 4.32 -11.42
N HIS A 97 -11.01 4.54 -10.56
CA HIS A 97 -11.27 3.66 -9.42
C HIS A 97 -12.52 2.81 -9.62
N SER A 98 -12.53 1.67 -9.00
CA SER A 98 -13.66 0.74 -8.93
C SER A 98 -13.90 0.29 -7.49
N ASN A 99 -15.02 -0.38 -7.26
CA ASN A 99 -15.34 -0.92 -5.94
C ASN A 99 -15.28 0.11 -4.80
N LEU A 100 -15.73 1.34 -5.07
CA LEU A 100 -15.76 2.38 -4.05
C LEU A 100 -16.75 2.00 -2.95
N ARG A 101 -16.35 2.28 -1.72
CA ARG A 101 -17.11 1.99 -0.50
C ARG A 101 -17.26 3.28 0.30
N PRO A 102 -18.33 4.04 0.08
CA PRO A 102 -18.58 5.29 0.82
C PRO A 102 -18.60 5.11 2.33
N GLU A 103 -19.04 3.95 2.81
CA GLU A 103 -19.04 3.59 4.21
C GLU A 103 -17.63 3.55 4.83
N GLU A 104 -16.62 3.14 4.08
CA GLU A 104 -15.22 3.17 4.54
C GLU A 104 -14.69 4.60 4.64
N LEU A 105 -15.11 5.47 3.71
CA LEU A 105 -14.79 6.89 3.78
C LEU A 105 -15.43 7.54 5.00
N VAL A 106 -16.74 7.33 5.23
CA VAL A 106 -17.44 7.85 6.42
C VAL A 106 -16.73 7.41 7.70
N HIS A 107 -16.39 6.12 7.80
CA HIS A 107 -15.65 5.60 8.95
C HIS A 107 -14.28 6.29 9.15
N ALA A 108 -13.55 6.53 8.07
CA ALA A 108 -12.26 7.23 8.13
C ALA A 108 -12.42 8.70 8.56
N LEU A 109 -13.45 9.39 8.07
CA LEU A 109 -13.77 10.78 8.46
C LEU A 109 -14.16 10.85 9.94
N ASP A 110 -15.01 9.95 10.42
CA ASP A 110 -15.38 9.87 11.84
C ASP A 110 -14.16 9.63 12.74
N ARG A 111 -13.23 8.78 12.27
CA ARG A 111 -11.97 8.54 12.99
C ARG A 111 -11.10 9.80 13.07
N LEU A 112 -10.91 10.52 11.96
CA LEU A 112 -10.17 11.79 11.95
C LEU A 112 -10.81 12.83 12.87
N ALA A 113 -12.14 12.98 12.81
CA ALA A 113 -12.85 13.89 13.68
C ALA A 113 -12.76 13.49 15.16
N GLY A 114 -12.78 12.20 15.46
CA GLY A 114 -12.56 11.67 16.81
C GLY A 114 -11.19 12.03 17.36
N ASP A 115 -10.13 11.83 16.57
CA ASP A 115 -8.76 12.17 16.93
C ASP A 115 -8.63 13.70 17.19
N LEU A 116 -9.22 14.54 16.33
CA LEU A 116 -9.23 16.00 16.51
C LEU A 116 -9.96 16.45 17.78
N ARG A 117 -11.11 15.85 18.09
CA ARG A 117 -11.85 16.13 19.33
C ARG A 117 -11.10 15.65 20.58
N ALA A 118 -10.23 14.67 20.44
CA ALA A 118 -9.30 14.24 21.49
C ALA A 118 -8.08 15.18 21.63
N GLY A 119 -7.95 16.20 20.78
CA GLY A 119 -6.85 17.16 20.78
C GLY A 119 -5.66 16.76 19.94
N GLU A 120 -5.79 15.70 19.13
CA GLU A 120 -4.74 15.20 18.25
C GLU A 120 -4.74 15.94 16.92
N GLN A 121 -3.59 16.36 16.44
CA GLN A 121 -3.44 16.91 15.10
C GLN A 121 -3.41 15.76 14.08
N VAL A 122 -4.22 15.84 13.03
CA VAL A 122 -4.37 14.79 12.01
C VAL A 122 -3.84 15.19 10.63
N PHE A 123 -3.54 16.46 10.40
CA PHE A 123 -3.01 16.97 9.14
C PHE A 123 -1.81 17.86 9.36
N TYR A 124 -0.76 17.70 8.53
CA TYR A 124 0.49 18.45 8.62
C TYR A 124 0.89 18.95 7.22
N SER A 125 1.26 20.24 7.13
CA SER A 125 1.95 20.76 5.96
C SER A 125 3.39 20.24 5.95
N ILE A 126 3.85 19.74 4.82
CA ILE A 126 5.22 19.22 4.67
C ILE A 126 6.19 20.27 4.12
N TYR A 127 5.69 21.42 3.71
CA TYR A 127 6.49 22.54 3.24
C TYR A 127 6.32 23.76 4.16
N THR A 128 7.39 24.54 4.28
CA THR A 128 7.38 25.77 5.04
C THR A 128 6.60 26.88 4.31
N PRO A 129 6.13 27.93 5.01
CA PRO A 129 5.50 29.08 4.37
C PRO A 129 6.35 29.72 3.27
N ASP A 130 7.66 29.79 3.44
CA ASP A 130 8.57 30.38 2.46
C ASP A 130 8.67 29.50 1.20
N GLU A 131 8.70 28.17 1.35
CA GLU A 131 8.68 27.24 0.21
C GLU A 131 7.36 27.30 -0.55
N ILE A 132 6.23 27.48 0.15
CA ILE A 132 4.90 27.64 -0.46
C ILE A 132 4.83 29.01 -1.16
N ALA A 133 5.39 30.07 -0.59
CA ALA A 133 5.43 31.37 -1.24
C ALA A 133 6.28 31.35 -2.52
N ALA A 134 7.37 30.55 -2.54
CA ALA A 134 8.22 30.37 -3.72
C ALA A 134 7.56 29.47 -4.80
N ASP A 135 6.76 28.48 -4.39
CA ASP A 135 6.01 27.58 -5.28
C ASP A 135 4.59 27.34 -4.69
N PRO A 136 3.60 28.15 -5.11
CA PRO A 136 2.23 28.04 -4.58
C PRO A 136 1.54 26.69 -4.80
N ALA A 137 2.01 25.87 -5.75
CA ALA A 137 1.47 24.53 -5.96
C ALA A 137 1.71 23.62 -4.75
N LYS A 138 2.73 23.90 -3.93
CA LYS A 138 3.04 23.20 -2.69
C LYS A 138 1.95 23.37 -1.61
N ALA A 139 1.13 24.41 -1.67
CA ALA A 139 0.02 24.58 -0.74
C ALA A 139 -1.01 23.46 -0.81
N ALA A 140 -1.10 22.73 -1.93
CA ALA A 140 -2.01 21.60 -2.08
C ALA A 140 -1.46 20.27 -1.54
N THR A 141 -0.28 20.28 -0.90
CA THR A 141 0.39 19.10 -0.36
C THR A 141 0.26 19.00 1.15
N GLY A 142 0.57 17.84 1.70
CA GLY A 142 0.58 17.57 3.13
C GLY A 142 0.47 16.09 3.42
N ILE A 143 0.35 15.77 4.69
CA ILE A 143 0.11 14.39 5.15
C ILE A 143 -1.03 14.34 6.15
N PHE A 144 -1.91 13.36 5.99
CA PHE A 144 -2.83 12.96 7.05
C PHE A 144 -2.17 11.88 7.91
N LEU A 145 -2.40 11.89 9.20
CA LEU A 145 -1.95 10.87 10.16
C LEU A 145 -3.15 10.20 10.81
N LEU A 146 -3.23 8.87 10.65
CA LEU A 146 -4.09 8.01 11.46
C LEU A 146 -3.19 7.21 12.39
N ARG A 147 -3.36 7.43 13.70
CA ARG A 147 -2.48 6.86 14.72
C ARG A 147 -2.81 5.41 15.01
N GLY A 148 -1.76 4.61 15.12
CA GLY A 148 -1.77 3.27 15.72
C GLY A 148 -1.33 3.34 17.18
N GLU A 149 -0.57 2.33 17.61
CA GLU A 149 0.04 2.33 18.94
C GLU A 149 1.16 3.38 19.03
N PRO A 150 1.28 4.11 20.14
CA PRO A 150 2.34 5.08 20.33
C PRO A 150 3.74 4.47 20.14
N GLY A 151 4.57 5.12 19.35
CA GLY A 151 5.93 4.65 19.06
C GLY A 151 6.01 3.45 18.10
N ALA A 152 4.90 3.00 17.54
CA ALA A 152 4.93 1.99 16.48
C ALA A 152 5.55 2.54 15.20
N SER A 153 6.10 1.64 14.36
CA SER A 153 6.57 1.98 13.02
C SER A 153 5.43 2.56 12.17
N PHE A 154 5.79 3.25 11.09
CA PHE A 154 4.80 3.88 10.23
C PHE A 154 4.82 3.35 8.80
N ALA A 155 3.64 3.39 8.18
CA ALA A 155 3.45 3.29 6.75
C ALA A 155 3.18 4.68 6.17
N ILE A 156 3.72 5.00 4.99
CA ILE A 156 3.33 6.16 4.22
C ILE A 156 2.65 5.70 2.92
N THR A 157 1.41 6.13 2.72
CA THR A 157 0.55 5.71 1.61
C THR A 157 0.41 6.83 0.58
N ALA A 158 0.78 6.55 -0.66
CA ALA A 158 0.53 7.41 -1.81
C ALA A 158 -0.68 6.89 -2.60
N PRO A 159 -1.84 7.57 -2.56
CA PRO A 159 -3.01 7.19 -3.34
C PRO A 159 -2.79 7.33 -4.84
N GLY A 160 -3.56 6.59 -5.66
CA GLY A 160 -3.56 6.72 -7.10
C GLY A 160 -4.31 7.95 -7.60
N GLY A 161 -4.54 8.00 -8.92
CA GLY A 161 -5.24 9.09 -9.60
C GLY A 161 -4.54 9.57 -10.87
N GLY A 162 -3.57 8.80 -11.40
CA GLY A 162 -2.88 9.10 -12.66
C GLY A 162 -2.11 10.42 -12.65
N PHE A 163 -1.72 10.92 -11.48
CA PHE A 163 -1.14 12.25 -11.27
C PHE A 163 -2.05 13.42 -11.71
N SER A 164 -3.33 13.15 -11.97
CA SER A 164 -4.33 14.14 -12.34
C SER A 164 -5.25 14.52 -11.19
N TYR A 165 -5.32 13.67 -10.20
CA TYR A 165 -5.99 13.87 -8.90
C TYR A 165 -5.34 12.95 -7.86
N VAL A 166 -5.73 13.07 -6.58
CA VAL A 166 -5.28 12.17 -5.51
C VAL A 166 -6.48 11.45 -4.92
N GLY A 167 -6.46 10.11 -4.95
CA GLY A 167 -7.51 9.24 -4.43
C GLY A 167 -7.53 9.14 -2.90
N THR A 168 -7.29 10.24 -2.17
CA THR A 168 -7.20 10.29 -0.71
C THR A 168 -8.38 9.62 -0.03
N VAL A 169 -9.58 9.89 -0.53
CA VAL A 169 -10.85 9.44 0.07
C VAL A 169 -11.20 7.98 -0.22
N HIS A 170 -10.47 7.31 -1.12
CA HIS A 170 -10.74 5.92 -1.49
C HIS A 170 -9.56 4.98 -1.20
N GLU A 171 -8.33 5.41 -1.49
CA GLU A 171 -7.12 4.60 -1.33
C GLU A 171 -6.25 5.09 -0.17
N GLY A 172 -6.34 6.38 0.17
CA GLY A 172 -5.54 6.96 1.23
C GLY A 172 -6.11 6.66 2.61
N LEU A 173 -7.20 7.33 2.96
CA LEU A 173 -7.81 7.24 4.29
C LEU A 173 -8.30 5.84 4.64
N PRO A 174 -8.99 5.08 3.75
CA PRO A 174 -9.36 3.71 4.05
C PRO A 174 -8.16 2.77 4.30
N TYR A 175 -7.06 2.90 3.53
CA TYR A 175 -5.85 2.11 3.78
C TYR A 175 -5.23 2.47 5.14
N ALA A 176 -5.09 3.76 5.41
CA ALA A 176 -4.54 4.24 6.67
C ALA A 176 -5.39 3.80 7.88
N THR A 177 -6.72 3.76 7.73
CA THR A 177 -7.63 3.23 8.75
C THR A 177 -7.36 1.75 9.03
N ALA A 178 -7.21 0.94 7.99
CA ALA A 178 -6.93 -0.50 8.14
C ALA A 178 -5.53 -0.74 8.76
N ILE A 179 -4.52 0.03 8.35
CA ILE A 179 -3.16 -0.05 8.88
C ILE A 179 -3.13 0.38 10.36
N SER A 180 -3.83 1.47 10.70
CA SER A 180 -3.89 1.95 12.09
C SER A 180 -4.63 0.99 13.00
N ALA A 181 -5.68 0.32 12.50
CA ALA A 181 -6.38 -0.74 13.23
C ALA A 181 -5.49 -1.96 13.53
N ALA A 182 -4.42 -2.16 12.75
CA ALA A 182 -3.40 -3.18 13.03
C ALA A 182 -2.31 -2.70 14.02
N GLY A 183 -2.48 -1.53 14.64
CA GLY A 183 -1.57 -0.97 15.64
C GLY A 183 -0.38 -0.20 15.08
N LEU A 184 -0.31 0.02 13.77
CA LEU A 184 0.78 0.76 13.12
C LEU A 184 0.35 2.18 12.77
N ASN A 185 1.28 3.13 12.78
CA ASN A 185 0.97 4.49 12.36
C ASN A 185 0.86 4.58 10.84
N ALA A 186 -0.09 5.33 10.33
CA ALA A 186 -0.33 5.42 8.89
C ALA A 186 -0.45 6.87 8.43
N PHE A 187 0.41 7.25 7.48
CA PHE A 187 0.36 8.54 6.83
C PHE A 187 -0.22 8.42 5.42
N VAL A 188 -1.03 9.39 5.01
CA VAL A 188 -1.54 9.53 3.65
C VAL A 188 -0.95 10.79 3.04
N VAL A 189 -0.14 10.63 2.01
CA VAL A 189 0.46 11.79 1.35
C VAL A 189 -0.48 12.43 0.34
N ARG A 190 -0.63 13.73 0.45
CA ARG A 190 -1.19 14.62 -0.57
C ARG A 190 -0.04 15.19 -1.38
N TYR A 191 -0.01 14.93 -2.66
CA TYR A 191 1.05 15.34 -3.56
C TYR A 191 0.53 16.28 -4.66
N ARG A 192 1.40 17.07 -5.29
CA ARG A 192 1.06 17.95 -6.40
C ARG A 192 0.56 17.16 -7.61
N VAL A 193 -0.58 17.56 -8.16
CA VAL A 193 -1.17 16.96 -9.35
C VAL A 193 -1.00 17.87 -10.58
N GLY A 194 -1.03 17.26 -11.77
CA GLY A 194 -0.85 17.99 -13.03
C GLY A 194 0.61 18.28 -13.40
N LEU A 195 1.57 17.99 -12.52
CA LEU A 195 3.01 18.20 -12.73
C LEU A 195 3.77 16.90 -13.00
N GLY A 196 3.07 15.77 -13.06
CA GLY A 196 3.64 14.46 -13.39
C GLY A 196 4.29 13.73 -12.22
N GLN A 197 4.87 12.57 -12.54
CA GLN A 197 5.42 11.62 -11.59
C GLN A 197 6.57 12.21 -10.74
N GLN A 198 7.47 12.98 -11.36
CA GLN A 198 8.65 13.51 -10.68
C GLN A 198 8.25 14.41 -9.50
N ALA A 199 7.42 15.44 -9.73
CA ALA A 199 6.98 16.36 -8.69
C ALA A 199 6.20 15.64 -7.57
N ALA A 200 5.35 14.67 -7.93
CA ALA A 200 4.62 13.87 -6.95
C ALA A 200 5.57 13.01 -6.09
N THR A 201 6.62 12.43 -6.68
CA THR A 201 7.61 11.64 -5.92
C THR A 201 8.49 12.53 -5.03
N GLU A 202 8.82 13.75 -5.47
CA GLU A 202 9.49 14.76 -4.63
C GLU A 202 8.65 15.10 -3.39
N ASP A 203 7.34 15.26 -3.55
CA ASP A 203 6.44 15.51 -2.41
C ASP A 203 6.40 14.32 -1.43
N MET A 204 6.41 13.08 -1.94
CA MET A 204 6.51 11.89 -1.09
C MET A 204 7.85 11.81 -0.36
N ALA A 205 8.95 12.11 -1.04
CA ALA A 205 10.28 12.16 -0.43
C ALA A 205 10.34 13.24 0.68
N ARG A 206 9.78 14.43 0.42
CA ARG A 206 9.68 15.49 1.43
C ARG A 206 8.81 15.07 2.62
N ALA A 207 7.70 14.38 2.37
CA ALA A 207 6.86 13.84 3.42
C ALA A 207 7.61 12.84 4.31
N ILE A 208 8.40 11.96 3.73
CA ILE A 208 9.25 11.02 4.48
C ILE A 208 10.26 11.79 5.33
N SER A 209 10.98 12.77 4.75
CA SER A 209 11.92 13.62 5.50
C SER A 209 11.24 14.33 6.67
N PHE A 210 10.06 14.92 6.45
CA PHE A 210 9.26 15.56 7.49
C PHE A 210 8.91 14.59 8.63
N ILE A 211 8.47 13.36 8.31
CA ILE A 211 8.12 12.38 9.33
C ILE A 211 9.35 11.98 10.16
N PHE A 212 10.52 11.79 9.52
CA PHE A 212 11.76 11.47 10.23
C PHE A 212 12.23 12.62 11.13
N GLU A 213 12.15 13.87 10.66
CA GLU A 213 12.52 15.08 11.40
C GLU A 213 11.65 15.27 12.65
N HIS A 214 10.33 14.93 12.54
CA HIS A 214 9.34 15.16 13.60
C HIS A 214 8.86 13.86 14.27
N ALA A 215 9.60 12.75 14.16
CA ALA A 215 9.15 11.43 14.59
C ALA A 215 8.70 11.39 16.06
N ASP A 216 9.44 12.04 16.94
CA ASP A 216 9.13 12.13 18.38
C ASP A 216 7.83 12.91 18.63
N GLU A 217 7.64 14.04 17.93
CA GLU A 217 6.43 14.89 18.06
C GLU A 217 5.19 14.18 17.49
N LEU A 218 5.39 13.41 16.40
CA LEU A 218 4.33 12.62 15.78
C LEU A 218 4.02 11.34 16.56
N GLY A 219 4.86 10.96 17.51
CA GLY A 219 4.72 9.75 18.32
C GLY A 219 4.93 8.46 17.52
N VAL A 220 5.82 8.47 16.49
CA VAL A 220 6.06 7.36 15.62
C VAL A 220 7.52 6.89 15.65
N SER A 221 7.77 5.61 15.36
CA SER A 221 9.13 5.12 15.14
C SER A 221 9.50 5.22 13.67
N PRO A 222 10.62 5.88 13.30
CA PRO A 222 11.12 5.90 11.94
C PRO A 222 11.80 4.57 11.55
N SER A 223 12.07 3.71 12.53
CA SER A 223 12.66 2.38 12.27
C SER A 223 11.68 1.51 11.51
N ASN A 224 12.19 0.79 10.49
CA ASN A 224 11.41 -0.19 9.72
C ASN A 224 10.14 0.37 9.06
N TYR A 225 10.14 1.63 8.68
CA TYR A 225 9.00 2.20 7.96
C TYR A 225 8.76 1.50 6.61
N SER A 226 7.54 1.59 6.11
CA SER A 226 7.17 1.06 4.79
C SER A 226 6.54 2.12 3.91
N VAL A 227 6.68 1.93 2.60
CA VAL A 227 6.06 2.80 1.59
C VAL A 227 4.99 2.02 0.83
N TRP A 228 3.82 2.62 0.72
CA TRP A 228 2.64 2.02 0.10
C TRP A 228 2.15 2.91 -1.03
N GLY A 229 1.55 2.28 -2.02
CA GLY A 229 0.90 3.07 -3.04
C GLY A 229 0.00 2.24 -3.93
N SER A 230 -0.92 2.93 -4.58
CA SER A 230 -1.85 2.38 -5.55
C SER A 230 -1.73 3.10 -6.89
N SER A 231 -1.78 2.36 -8.00
CA SER A 231 -1.73 2.90 -9.37
C SER A 231 -0.54 3.87 -9.56
N ALA A 232 -0.80 5.15 -9.77
CA ALA A 232 0.22 6.20 -9.86
C ALA A 232 1.05 6.30 -8.56
N GLY A 233 0.42 6.19 -7.39
CA GLY A 233 1.10 6.20 -6.10
C GLY A 233 2.03 5.01 -5.90
N ALA A 234 1.69 3.83 -6.44
CA ALA A 234 2.57 2.67 -6.39
C ALA A 234 3.86 2.87 -7.20
N ARG A 235 3.84 3.73 -8.24
CA ARG A 235 5.07 4.13 -8.94
C ARG A 235 5.96 4.97 -8.03
N MET A 236 5.36 5.89 -7.26
CA MET A 236 6.09 6.71 -6.29
C MET A 236 6.71 5.82 -5.20
N ALA A 237 5.93 4.90 -4.64
CA ALA A 237 6.40 3.95 -3.65
C ALA A 237 7.56 3.09 -4.17
N ALA A 238 7.46 2.57 -5.39
CA ALA A 238 8.54 1.82 -6.04
C ALA A 238 9.80 2.65 -6.24
N LEU A 239 9.68 3.90 -6.72
CA LEU A 239 10.81 4.80 -6.91
C LEU A 239 11.53 5.13 -5.60
N ILE A 240 10.79 5.42 -4.53
CA ILE A 240 11.37 5.61 -3.20
C ILE A 240 12.06 4.33 -2.71
N GLY A 241 11.44 3.16 -2.90
CA GLY A 241 12.05 1.87 -2.57
C GLY A 241 13.36 1.62 -3.33
N THR A 242 13.36 1.89 -4.63
CA THR A 242 14.51 1.67 -5.51
C THR A 242 15.66 2.64 -5.21
N HIS A 243 15.39 3.94 -5.09
CA HIS A 243 16.40 4.99 -5.11
C HIS A 243 16.60 5.71 -3.76
N GLY A 244 15.68 5.54 -2.81
CA GLY A 244 15.64 6.29 -1.56
C GLY A 244 15.09 7.70 -1.71
N PRO A 245 14.73 8.38 -0.59
CA PRO A 245 14.18 9.74 -0.61
C PRO A 245 15.16 10.78 -1.17
N LEU A 246 16.46 10.62 -0.93
CA LEU A 246 17.50 11.55 -1.41
C LEU A 246 17.46 11.77 -2.93
N ALA A 247 17.17 10.73 -3.71
CA ALA A 247 17.10 10.83 -5.17
C ALA A 247 15.99 11.77 -5.67
N PHE A 248 15.04 12.12 -4.80
CA PHE A 248 13.90 12.98 -5.08
C PHE A 248 13.89 14.24 -4.20
N GLY A 249 15.06 14.68 -3.74
CA GLY A 249 15.20 15.93 -2.98
C GLY A 249 14.80 15.83 -1.51
N GLY A 250 14.57 14.63 -1.00
CA GLY A 250 14.47 14.35 0.44
C GLY A 250 15.84 14.20 1.09
N ASP A 251 15.86 13.91 2.39
CA ASP A 251 17.09 13.69 3.14
C ASP A 251 17.73 12.33 2.83
N ASP A 252 19.00 12.18 3.24
CA ASP A 252 19.74 10.90 3.15
C ASP A 252 19.26 9.95 4.27
N LEU A 253 18.16 9.28 3.99
CA LEU A 253 17.45 8.41 4.93
C LEU A 253 17.53 6.94 4.49
N PRO A 254 17.38 5.99 5.41
CA PRO A 254 17.31 4.58 5.06
C PRO A 254 16.19 4.30 4.04
N LYS A 255 16.42 3.31 3.19
CA LYS A 255 15.34 2.77 2.34
C LYS A 255 14.25 2.16 3.22
N PRO A 256 12.99 2.11 2.74
CA PRO A 256 11.91 1.45 3.46
C PRO A 256 12.20 -0.05 3.66
N SER A 257 11.71 -0.61 4.75
CA SER A 257 11.82 -2.05 5.04
C SER A 257 10.90 -2.91 4.17
N ALA A 258 9.87 -2.30 3.58
CA ALA A 258 8.99 -2.94 2.60
C ALA A 258 8.36 -1.91 1.64
N VAL A 259 8.06 -2.36 0.42
CA VAL A 259 7.32 -1.63 -0.60
C VAL A 259 6.03 -2.37 -0.92
N ILE A 260 4.89 -1.71 -0.79
CA ILE A 260 3.57 -2.30 -1.06
C ILE A 260 2.97 -1.61 -2.30
N MET A 261 2.71 -2.40 -3.33
CA MET A 261 2.30 -1.91 -4.65
C MET A 261 0.96 -2.51 -5.06
N ALA A 262 -0.07 -1.68 -5.18
CA ALA A 262 -1.36 -2.10 -5.69
C ALA A 262 -1.58 -1.62 -7.14
N TYR A 263 -2.02 -2.52 -8.02
CA TYR A 263 -2.47 -2.31 -9.40
C TYR A 263 -1.70 -1.24 -10.20
N THR A 264 -0.41 -1.45 -10.39
CA THR A 264 0.44 -0.53 -11.18
C THR A 264 1.15 -1.24 -12.35
N SER A 265 1.61 -0.45 -13.32
CA SER A 265 2.42 -0.94 -14.44
C SER A 265 3.90 -0.59 -14.32
N HIS A 266 4.37 -0.14 -13.14
CA HIS A 266 5.77 0.23 -12.94
C HIS A 266 6.66 -1.02 -12.91
N ALA A 267 7.54 -1.17 -13.89
CA ALA A 267 8.37 -2.35 -14.07
C ALA A 267 9.87 -2.13 -13.82
N ASP A 268 10.31 -0.87 -13.63
CA ASP A 268 11.73 -0.56 -13.40
C ASP A 268 12.18 -1.07 -12.03
N ILE A 269 13.40 -1.60 -11.99
CA ILE A 269 14.07 -2.06 -10.77
C ILE A 269 15.48 -1.48 -10.69
N GLY A 270 16.00 -1.37 -9.46
CA GLY A 270 17.38 -0.96 -9.17
C GLY A 270 18.30 -2.16 -8.94
N GLN A 271 19.49 -1.86 -8.41
CA GLN A 271 20.49 -2.88 -8.04
C GLN A 271 20.17 -3.55 -6.70
N SER A 272 19.36 -2.91 -5.87
CA SER A 272 18.93 -3.38 -4.55
C SER A 272 17.51 -2.87 -4.30
N GLU A 273 16.59 -3.78 -4.10
CA GLU A 273 15.17 -3.52 -3.88
C GLU A 273 14.75 -4.01 -2.51
N PRO A 274 13.93 -3.26 -1.78
CA PRO A 274 13.33 -3.75 -0.53
C PRO A 274 12.38 -4.92 -0.78
N PRO A 275 12.08 -5.73 0.25
CA PRO A 275 10.97 -6.67 0.23
C PRO A 275 9.71 -6.03 -0.35
N THR A 276 9.06 -6.69 -1.31
CA THR A 276 7.98 -6.07 -2.09
C THR A 276 6.73 -6.94 -2.10
N PHE A 277 5.61 -6.36 -1.69
CA PHE A 277 4.27 -6.95 -1.83
C PHE A 277 3.57 -6.32 -3.04
N VAL A 278 3.04 -7.14 -3.94
CA VAL A 278 2.34 -6.68 -5.14
C VAL A 278 0.97 -7.34 -5.23
N ILE A 279 -0.07 -6.53 -5.48
CA ILE A 279 -1.41 -7.01 -5.76
C ILE A 279 -2.00 -6.32 -7.00
N VAL A 280 -2.65 -7.09 -7.86
CA VAL A 280 -3.26 -6.58 -9.10
C VAL A 280 -4.53 -7.36 -9.41
N GLY A 281 -5.53 -6.69 -9.99
CA GLY A 281 -6.75 -7.35 -10.46
C GLY A 281 -6.52 -8.13 -11.76
N GLU A 282 -7.10 -9.33 -11.86
CA GLU A 282 -7.04 -10.15 -13.07
C GLU A 282 -7.57 -9.41 -14.31
N ARG A 283 -8.61 -8.58 -14.11
CA ARG A 283 -9.29 -7.80 -15.17
C ARG A 283 -8.83 -6.35 -15.24
N ASP A 284 -7.64 -6.06 -14.73
CA ASP A 284 -7.10 -4.70 -14.77
C ASP A 284 -6.73 -4.33 -16.21
N GLY A 285 -7.54 -3.47 -16.82
CA GLY A 285 -7.35 -2.96 -18.18
C GLY A 285 -6.42 -1.73 -18.26
N ILE A 286 -6.08 -1.11 -17.11
CA ILE A 286 -5.20 0.07 -17.02
C ILE A 286 -3.77 -0.38 -16.72
N ALA A 287 -3.61 -1.31 -15.78
CA ALA A 287 -2.33 -1.88 -15.38
C ALA A 287 -2.38 -3.42 -15.45
N PRO A 288 -2.32 -4.00 -16.66
CA PRO A 288 -2.44 -5.44 -16.83
C PRO A 288 -1.46 -6.23 -15.96
N PRO A 289 -1.88 -7.38 -15.38
CA PRO A 289 -1.02 -8.20 -14.50
C PRO A 289 0.35 -8.52 -15.07
N SER A 290 0.45 -8.73 -16.40
CA SER A 290 1.70 -9.05 -17.09
C SER A 290 2.82 -8.02 -16.90
N ASN A 291 2.48 -6.76 -16.58
CA ASN A 291 3.48 -5.74 -16.26
C ASN A 291 4.12 -6.02 -14.90
N MET A 292 3.31 -6.40 -13.91
CA MET A 292 3.82 -6.75 -12.58
C MET A 292 4.51 -8.11 -12.57
N GLU A 293 4.03 -9.07 -13.36
CA GLU A 293 4.72 -10.37 -13.54
C GLU A 293 6.18 -10.18 -13.94
N ARG A 294 6.45 -9.26 -14.89
CA ARG A 294 7.83 -8.95 -15.30
C ARG A 294 8.65 -8.36 -14.15
N ARG A 295 8.13 -7.37 -13.41
CA ARG A 295 8.83 -6.80 -12.26
C ARG A 295 9.10 -7.86 -11.20
N VAL A 296 8.11 -8.66 -10.86
CA VAL A 296 8.21 -9.73 -9.85
C VAL A 296 9.24 -10.77 -10.27
N ALA A 297 9.30 -11.14 -11.55
CA ALA A 297 10.31 -12.06 -12.05
C ALA A 297 11.74 -11.50 -11.90
N LEU A 298 11.92 -10.20 -12.16
CA LEU A 298 13.20 -9.51 -11.97
C LEU A 298 13.60 -9.46 -10.49
N LEU A 299 12.68 -9.09 -9.60
CA LEU A 299 12.93 -9.04 -8.15
C LEU A 299 13.32 -10.41 -7.59
N ARG A 300 12.62 -11.47 -8.00
CA ARG A 300 12.95 -12.85 -7.63
C ARG A 300 14.30 -13.30 -8.16
N GLY A 301 14.68 -12.82 -9.34
CA GLY A 301 16.02 -13.07 -9.92
C GLY A 301 17.16 -12.39 -9.16
N MET A 302 16.84 -11.45 -8.26
CA MET A 302 17.76 -10.74 -7.36
C MET A 302 17.67 -11.26 -5.91
N ASP A 303 16.97 -12.37 -5.68
CA ASP A 303 16.66 -12.93 -4.36
C ASP A 303 15.92 -11.95 -3.41
N THR A 304 15.26 -10.92 -3.99
CA THR A 304 14.43 -10.00 -3.21
C THR A 304 13.14 -10.73 -2.77
N PRO A 305 12.78 -10.69 -1.47
CA PRO A 305 11.52 -11.25 -1.01
C PRO A 305 10.33 -10.59 -1.70
N VAL A 306 9.49 -11.40 -2.37
CA VAL A 306 8.32 -10.89 -3.11
C VAL A 306 7.10 -11.75 -2.84
N GLU A 307 6.02 -11.11 -2.42
CA GLU A 307 4.68 -11.65 -2.49
C GLU A 307 3.93 -11.03 -3.67
N PHE A 308 3.31 -11.85 -4.50
CA PHE A 308 2.58 -11.40 -5.69
C PHE A 308 1.22 -12.06 -5.77
N ARG A 309 0.18 -11.24 -5.89
CA ARG A 309 -1.22 -11.69 -5.98
C ARG A 309 -1.91 -11.14 -7.23
N ILE A 310 -2.52 -12.02 -7.99
CA ILE A 310 -3.48 -11.68 -9.05
C ILE A 310 -4.87 -12.04 -8.51
N VAL A 311 -5.75 -11.04 -8.40
CA VAL A 311 -7.06 -11.22 -7.78
C VAL A 311 -8.12 -11.52 -8.84
N PRO A 312 -8.78 -12.69 -8.77
CA PRO A 312 -9.76 -13.10 -9.77
C PRO A 312 -10.94 -12.12 -9.87
N GLY A 313 -11.33 -11.79 -11.10
CA GLY A 313 -12.53 -11.02 -11.40
C GLY A 313 -12.49 -9.53 -11.06
N VAL A 314 -11.39 -9.04 -10.47
CA VAL A 314 -11.23 -7.66 -10.03
C VAL A 314 -10.56 -6.80 -11.10
N GLY A 315 -10.99 -5.55 -11.25
CA GLY A 315 -10.43 -4.56 -12.17
C GLY A 315 -9.41 -3.64 -11.50
N HIS A 316 -9.12 -2.48 -12.15
CA HIS A 316 -8.23 -1.46 -11.61
C HIS A 316 -8.87 -0.67 -10.48
N GLY A 317 -8.06 -0.16 -9.53
CA GLY A 317 -8.50 0.82 -8.55
C GLY A 317 -9.52 0.27 -7.54
N PHE A 318 -9.37 -0.98 -7.11
CA PHE A 318 -10.35 -1.66 -6.24
C PHE A 318 -10.28 -1.26 -4.75
N GLY A 319 -9.40 -0.31 -4.38
CA GLY A 319 -9.29 0.18 -3.01
C GLY A 319 -8.94 -0.92 -2.01
N THR A 320 -9.64 -0.98 -0.88
CA THR A 320 -9.49 -2.02 0.15
C THR A 320 -9.89 -3.41 -0.34
N GLY A 321 -10.64 -3.47 -1.44
CA GLY A 321 -11.17 -4.72 -1.98
C GLY A 321 -12.35 -5.29 -1.22
N LEU A 322 -12.93 -4.57 -0.25
CA LEU A 322 -14.05 -5.02 0.57
C LEU A 322 -15.21 -5.53 -0.30
N GLY A 323 -15.71 -6.74 -0.01
CA GLY A 323 -16.75 -7.41 -0.77
C GLY A 323 -16.31 -7.98 -2.12
N THR A 324 -14.99 -8.07 -2.37
CA THR A 324 -14.39 -8.71 -3.56
C THR A 324 -13.42 -9.80 -3.16
N ALA A 325 -12.85 -10.49 -4.14
CA ALA A 325 -11.78 -11.47 -3.89
C ALA A 325 -10.47 -10.83 -3.37
N ALA A 326 -10.36 -9.51 -3.34
CA ALA A 326 -9.22 -8.78 -2.79
C ALA A 326 -9.40 -8.44 -1.30
N GLU A 327 -10.56 -8.72 -0.70
CA GLU A 327 -10.82 -8.40 0.71
C GLU A 327 -9.74 -8.96 1.63
N GLY A 328 -9.27 -8.13 2.57
CA GLY A 328 -8.23 -8.51 3.54
C GLY A 328 -6.79 -8.32 3.05
N TRP A 329 -6.56 -7.93 1.80
CA TRP A 329 -5.22 -7.79 1.25
C TRP A 329 -4.32 -6.81 2.02
N ILE A 330 -4.90 -5.76 2.63
CA ILE A 330 -4.14 -4.78 3.42
C ILE A 330 -3.55 -5.46 4.67
N ASN A 331 -4.31 -6.30 5.37
CA ASN A 331 -3.83 -7.05 6.52
C ASN A 331 -2.71 -8.03 6.14
N ASP A 332 -2.83 -8.67 4.99
CA ASP A 332 -1.79 -9.55 4.46
C ASP A 332 -0.52 -8.76 4.14
N ALA A 333 -0.64 -7.57 3.54
CA ALA A 333 0.50 -6.69 3.27
C ALA A 333 1.14 -6.15 4.56
N VAL A 334 0.35 -5.85 5.60
CA VAL A 334 0.87 -5.52 6.95
C VAL A 334 1.67 -6.69 7.51
N THR A 335 1.13 -7.91 7.43
CA THR A 335 1.80 -9.12 7.89
C THR A 335 3.13 -9.35 7.14
N PHE A 336 3.11 -9.17 5.82
CA PHE A 336 4.32 -9.23 5.00
C PHE A 336 5.36 -8.21 5.45
N TRP A 337 4.97 -6.95 5.62
CA TRP A 337 5.86 -5.89 6.08
C TRP A 337 6.47 -6.22 7.44
N GLN A 338 5.66 -6.55 8.44
CA GLN A 338 6.13 -6.88 9.79
C GLN A 338 7.11 -8.07 9.81
N ALA A 339 6.88 -9.09 9.00
CA ALA A 339 7.77 -10.25 8.91
C ALA A 339 9.17 -9.87 8.41
N HIS A 340 9.27 -8.94 7.45
CA HIS A 340 10.55 -8.50 6.89
C HIS A 340 11.24 -7.41 7.72
N ALA A 341 10.46 -6.56 8.41
CA ALA A 341 10.98 -5.59 9.36
C ALA A 341 11.74 -6.27 10.52
N SER A 342 11.26 -7.40 11.00
CA SER A 342 11.87 -8.16 12.09
C SER A 342 13.18 -8.84 11.67
N GLN A 343 13.33 -9.24 10.40
CA GLN A 343 14.56 -9.88 9.89
C GLN A 343 15.72 -8.90 9.79
N ALA A 344 15.46 -7.66 9.38
CA ALA A 344 16.48 -6.62 9.29
C ALA A 344 17.10 -6.25 10.66
N GLN A 345 16.40 -6.49 11.76
CA GLN A 345 16.90 -6.24 13.11
C GLN A 345 17.80 -7.38 13.64
N THR A 346 17.70 -8.59 13.10
CA THR A 346 18.51 -9.75 13.54
C THR A 346 19.84 -9.87 12.80
N GLU A 347 20.02 -9.15 11.70
CA GLU A 347 21.24 -9.15 10.88
C GLU A 347 22.22 -7.98 11.21
N ASN A 348 21.83 -7.05 12.09
CA ASN A 348 22.65 -5.95 12.60
C ASN A 348 23.10 -6.21 14.05
#